data_fca555490d29f895489cf6dcfe43a2eb
#
_entry.id   fca555490d29f895489cf6dcfe43a2eb
#
_cell.length_a   1.000
_cell.length_b   1.000
_cell.length_c   1.000
_cell.angle_alpha   90.00
_cell.angle_beta   90.00
_cell.angle_gamma   90.00
#
_symmetry.space_group_name_H-M   'P 1'
#
loop_
_entity.id
_entity.type
_entity.pdbx_description
1 polymer ?
#
loop_
_entity_poly.entity_id
_entity_poly.type
_entity_poly.pdbx_seq_one_letter_code
_entity_poly.pdbx_strand_id
1 'polypeptide(L)' 'MSQAFVKESDEQWLHDIQPTLNSLIVYLTRENNGIRVYEQKNFVDKDGKEIHVMSNGLSYAKDDNKWYVV' A
#
# COMPACT_ATOMS: atom_id res chain seq x y z
N MET A 1 -27.77 8.97 -4.25
CA MET A 1 -27.11 8.90 -4.22
C MET A 1 -26.30 8.75 -4.07
N SER A 2 -26.22 8.91 -4.10
CA SER A 2 -25.29 8.86 -4.08
C SER A 2 -24.45 7.75 -3.87
N GLN A 3 -24.58 6.73 -4.55
CA GLN A 3 -23.78 5.64 -4.50
C GLN A 3 -22.39 6.02 -4.74
N ALA A 4 -22.14 6.85 -5.61
CA ALA A 4 -20.84 7.27 -5.95
C ALA A 4 -20.14 7.86 -4.78
N PHE A 5 -20.85 8.57 -3.99
CA PHE A 5 -20.32 9.10 -2.82
C PHE A 5 -19.88 8.09 -1.88
N VAL A 6 -20.67 7.08 -1.64
CA VAL A 6 -20.34 6.06 -0.73
C VAL A 6 -19.10 5.37 -1.19
N LYS A 7 -19.01 5.16 -2.49
CA LYS A 7 -17.88 4.50 -3.01
C LYS A 7 -16.63 5.31 -2.82
N GLU A 8 -16.72 6.59 -3.05
CA GLU A 8 -15.59 7.41 -2.87
C GLU A 8 -15.14 7.49 -1.45
N SER A 9 -16.03 7.46 -0.53
CA SER A 9 -15.64 7.56 0.85
C SER A 9 -14.94 6.29 1.30
N ASP A 10 -15.15 5.19 0.61
CA ASP A 10 -14.48 3.95 0.96
C ASP A 10 -13.15 3.81 0.24
N GLU A 11 -12.91 4.60 -0.77
CA GLU A 11 -11.67 4.49 -1.50
C GLU A 11 -10.60 5.32 -0.84
N GLN A 12 -9.43 4.76 -0.76
CA GLN A 12 -8.29 5.46 -0.24
C GLN A 12 -7.18 5.40 -1.26
N TRP A 13 -6.39 6.47 -1.32
CA TRP A 13 -5.23 6.47 -2.18
C TRP A 13 -4.08 5.89 -1.38
N LEU A 14 -3.11 5.33 -2.07
CA LEU A 14 -1.96 4.74 -1.41
C LEU A 14 -1.30 5.71 -0.44
N HIS A 15 -1.19 6.95 -0.81
CA HIS A 15 -0.52 7.94 0.04
C HIS A 15 -1.39 8.43 1.19
N ASP A 16 -2.65 7.98 1.24
CA ASP A 16 -3.56 8.39 2.32
C ASP A 16 -3.64 7.40 3.45
N ILE A 17 -3.09 6.20 3.28
CA ILE A 17 -3.19 5.20 4.33
C ILE A 17 -2.11 5.44 5.37
N GLN A 18 -2.26 4.80 6.53
CA GLN A 18 -1.29 4.93 7.59
C GLN A 18 0.08 4.44 7.13
N PRO A 19 1.15 5.03 7.61
CA PRO A 19 2.49 4.65 7.18
C PRO A 19 3.02 3.40 7.90
N THR A 20 2.21 2.36 7.95
CA THR A 20 2.59 1.11 8.59
C THR A 20 2.46 -0.02 7.59
N LEU A 21 3.22 -1.09 7.79
CA LEU A 21 3.16 -2.23 6.90
C LEU A 21 1.78 -2.87 6.95
N ASN A 22 1.18 -2.94 8.13
CA ASN A 22 -0.14 -3.55 8.27
C ASN A 22 -1.19 -2.79 7.43
N SER A 23 -1.14 -1.47 7.44
CA SER A 23 -2.06 -0.66 6.66
C SER A 23 -1.83 -0.88 5.17
N LEU A 24 -0.58 -1.03 4.76
CA LEU A 24 -0.26 -1.30 3.37
C LEU A 24 -0.83 -2.65 2.96
N ILE A 25 -0.67 -3.68 3.78
CA ILE A 25 -1.18 -5.00 3.49
C ILE A 25 -2.69 -4.99 3.34
N VAL A 26 -3.38 -4.31 4.25
CA VAL A 26 -4.83 -4.21 4.19
C VAL A 26 -5.28 -3.50 2.92
N TYR A 27 -4.62 -2.40 2.61
CA TYR A 27 -4.95 -1.62 1.43
C TYR A 27 -4.74 -2.46 0.16
N LEU A 28 -3.59 -3.13 0.04
CA LEU A 28 -3.29 -3.90 -1.14
C LEU A 28 -4.19 -5.12 -1.29
N THR A 29 -4.56 -5.75 -0.17
CA THR A 29 -5.47 -6.88 -0.19
C THR A 29 -6.83 -6.44 -0.73
N ARG A 30 -7.28 -5.29 -0.30
CA ARG A 30 -8.56 -4.76 -0.76
C ARG A 30 -8.50 -4.46 -2.25
N GLU A 31 -7.39 -3.88 -2.72
CA GLU A 31 -7.22 -3.56 -4.14
C GLU A 31 -7.06 -4.82 -4.97
N ASN A 32 -6.72 -5.92 -4.34
CA ASN A 32 -6.51 -7.19 -5.02
C ASN A 32 -7.73 -8.09 -4.87
N ASN A 33 -8.91 -7.49 -4.86
CA ASN A 33 -10.19 -8.19 -4.78
C ASN A 33 -10.32 -9.07 -3.55
N GLY A 34 -9.70 -8.66 -2.46
CA GLY A 34 -9.80 -9.40 -1.21
C GLY A 34 -8.82 -10.55 -1.09
N ILE A 35 -8.03 -10.81 -2.12
CA ILE A 35 -7.02 -11.86 -2.05
C ILE A 35 -5.82 -11.28 -1.32
N ARG A 36 -5.41 -11.97 -0.25
CA ARG A 36 -4.39 -11.45 0.64
C ARG A 36 -3.09 -11.13 -0.06
N VAL A 37 -2.60 -9.93 0.17
CA VAL A 37 -1.29 -9.50 -0.30
C VAL A 37 -0.38 -9.48 0.92
N TYR A 38 0.82 -10.00 0.81
CA TYR A 38 1.76 -10.03 1.91
C TYR A 38 3.16 -9.63 1.45
N GLU A 39 4.01 -9.34 2.40
CA GLU A 39 5.36 -8.92 2.06
C GLU A 39 6.22 -10.14 1.78
N GLN A 40 6.86 -10.17 0.63
CA GLN A 40 7.71 -11.28 0.25
C GLN A 40 9.13 -11.07 0.75
N LYS A 41 9.60 -9.84 0.73
CA LYS A 41 10.92 -9.53 1.25
C LYS A 41 11.08 -8.04 1.39
N ASN A 42 12.10 -7.62 2.10
CA ASN A 42 12.41 -6.21 2.20
C ASN A 42 13.92 -6.04 2.19
N PHE A 43 14.37 -4.89 1.81
CA PHE A 43 15.78 -4.57 1.80
C PHE A 43 15.95 -3.05 1.83
N VAL A 44 17.16 -2.61 2.11
CA VAL A 44 17.47 -1.19 2.15
C VAL A 44 18.27 -0.88 0.90
N ASP A 45 17.87 0.11 0.14
CA ASP A 45 18.56 0.43 -1.08
C ASP A 45 19.78 1.31 -0.77
N LYS A 46 20.48 1.74 -1.82
CA LYS A 46 21.71 2.49 -1.64
C LYS A 46 21.48 3.85 -1.00
N ASP A 47 20.28 4.35 -1.06
CA ASP A 47 19.95 5.65 -0.48
C ASP A 47 19.47 5.51 0.97
N GLY A 48 19.49 4.31 1.50
CA GLY A 48 19.04 4.08 2.86
C GLY A 48 17.53 3.92 2.98
N LYS A 49 16.83 3.78 1.87
CA LYS A 49 15.38 3.67 1.87
C LYS A 49 14.97 2.20 1.97
N GLU A 50 14.04 1.92 2.86
CA GLU A 50 13.56 0.57 3.04
C GLU A 50 12.54 0.23 1.96
N ILE A 51 12.78 -0.82 1.20
CA ILE A 51 11.92 -1.23 0.10
C ILE A 51 11.20 -2.51 0.49
N HIS A 52 9.90 -2.52 0.32
CA HIS A 52 9.06 -3.68 0.67
C HIS A 52 8.53 -4.30 -0.61
N VAL A 53 8.93 -5.54 -0.91
CA VAL A 53 8.48 -6.23 -2.10
C VAL A 53 7.26 -7.06 -1.71
N MET A 54 6.14 -6.80 -2.34
CA MET A 54 4.88 -7.44 -1.96
C MET A 54 4.50 -8.55 -2.93
N SER A 55 3.63 -9.42 -2.48
CA SER A 55 3.25 -10.60 -3.27
C SER A 55 2.48 -10.25 -4.54
N ASN A 56 2.03 -9.02 -4.67
CA ASN A 56 1.34 -8.59 -5.89
C ASN A 56 2.32 -8.24 -7.02
N GLY A 57 3.62 -8.40 -6.76
CA GLY A 57 4.63 -8.15 -7.79
C GLY A 57 5.17 -6.73 -7.79
N LEU A 58 4.70 -5.90 -6.90
CA LEU A 58 5.15 -4.51 -6.85
C LEU A 58 5.96 -4.25 -5.60
N SER A 59 6.75 -3.22 -5.64
CA SER A 59 7.56 -2.82 -4.50
C SER A 59 7.12 -1.45 -4.02
N TYR A 60 7.18 -1.25 -2.71
CA TYR A 60 6.69 -0.03 -2.10
C TYR A 60 7.69 0.52 -1.10
N ALA A 61 7.67 1.82 -0.92
CA ALA A 61 8.52 2.48 0.07
C ALA A 61 7.73 3.63 0.67
N LYS A 62 8.25 4.20 1.75
CA LYS A 62 7.64 5.36 2.38
C LYS A 62 8.54 6.56 2.23
N ASP A 63 7.94 7.69 2.04
CA ASP A 63 8.69 8.93 2.00
C ASP A 63 7.77 9.97 2.64
N ASP A 64 8.29 10.67 3.63
CA ASP A 64 7.50 11.70 4.31
C ASP A 64 6.24 11.10 4.90
N ASN A 65 6.36 9.89 5.44
CA ASN A 65 5.26 9.14 6.07
C ASN A 65 4.15 8.80 5.09
N LYS A 66 4.47 8.66 3.83
CA LYS A 66 3.49 8.28 2.82
C LYS A 66 4.04 7.16 1.98
N TRP A 67 3.20 6.18 1.69
CA TRP A 67 3.57 5.07 0.84
C TRP A 67 3.54 5.47 -0.63
N TYR A 68 4.43 4.88 -1.41
CA TYR A 68 4.42 5.07 -2.85
C TYR A 68 5.03 3.84 -3.53
N VAL A 69 4.74 3.66 -4.81
CA VAL A 69 5.26 2.53 -5.58
C VAL A 69 6.66 2.89 -6.07
N VAL A 70 7.58 1.98 -5.86
CA VAL A 70 8.96 2.20 -6.28
C VAL A 70 9.16 1.82 -7.74
#